data_6e61c9349265401b62acc0916afb9430
#
_entry.id   6e61c9349265401b62acc0916afb9430
#
_cell.length_a   1.000
_cell.length_b   1.000
_cell.length_c   1.000
_cell.angle_alpha   90.00
_cell.angle_beta   90.00
_cell.angle_gamma   90.00
#
_symmetry.space_group_name_H-M   'P 1'
#
loop_
_entity.id
_entity.type
_entity.pdbx_description
1 polymer ?
#
loop_
_entity_poly.entity_id
_entity_poly.type
_entity_poly.pdbx_seq_one_letter_code
_entity_poly.pdbx_strand_id
1 'polypeptide(L)'
;MCIRDRPIKESESKNLVRLIKAKFEDYISVTKRIPPEIVSTVDSLDDLSRLMDTITGHLPVETSKKQEILETIDLKDRTEKVLTFIESQLDVVDVEKKVRDRVKKQMEKSQREYYLNEQIKAAQKELGEIGEEGDELENLEKKIHEVGMTKEALKKATSELAKFKHMAPSSAEASVVRTYLDCLVDVPWKKKSKVKTDIEASMKILEEDHYGLEEVKERIVEYLAVQKRVKTMKAPVLCLVGPPGVGKTSLGESIARATNRKFVRMSLGGVRDESEIRGHRRTYIGSMPGKIIQKLSKVGVKNPLFLLDEIDKIGMDHRGDPASALLEVLDPEQNNTFSDHYLEVDYDLSEVMFVCTANSLNIPTPLLDRKEISRIPGYIEDEKINIAEKYLLPK
;
A
#
# COMPACT_ATOMS: atom_id res chain seq x y z
N MET A 1 -23.90 63.86 -19.05
CA MET A 1 -23.33 64.48 -17.80
C MET A 1 -21.87 64.75 -18.12
N CYS A 2 -21.48 66.03 -18.37
CA CYS A 2 -20.07 66.28 -18.69
C CYS A 2 -19.29 66.32 -17.38
N ILE A 3 -18.50 65.30 -17.14
CA ILE A 3 -17.55 65.26 -16.04
C ILE A 3 -16.47 66.26 -16.37
N ARG A 4 -16.33 67.34 -15.57
CA ARG A 4 -15.23 68.30 -15.71
C ARG A 4 -13.99 67.73 -15.08
N ASP A 5 -13.06 67.20 -15.93
CA ASP A 5 -11.76 66.73 -15.49
C ASP A 5 -10.91 67.87 -14.90
N ARG A 6 -10.11 67.58 -13.89
CA ARG A 6 -9.15 68.57 -13.36
C ARG A 6 -7.99 68.68 -14.36
N PRO A 7 -7.68 69.93 -14.79
CA PRO A 7 -6.66 70.21 -15.80
C PRO A 7 -5.26 69.88 -15.27
N ILE A 8 -4.50 69.18 -16.07
CA ILE A 8 -3.06 68.86 -15.86
C ILE A 8 -2.21 69.87 -16.68
N LYS A 9 -0.96 70.08 -16.29
CA LYS A 9 -0.03 70.93 -17.07
C LYS A 9 0.19 70.32 -18.46
N GLU A 10 0.17 71.15 -19.49
CA GLU A 10 0.21 70.70 -20.90
C GLU A 10 1.45 69.80 -21.24
N SER A 11 2.61 70.13 -20.62
CA SER A 11 3.81 69.28 -20.77
C SER A 11 3.69 67.90 -20.16
N GLU A 12 2.97 67.78 -19.04
CA GLU A 12 2.74 66.49 -18.34
C GLU A 12 1.70 65.61 -19.06
N SER A 13 0.65 66.29 -19.59
CA SER A 13 -0.35 65.62 -20.42
C SER A 13 0.24 64.99 -21.66
N LYS A 14 1.13 65.68 -22.40
CA LYS A 14 1.79 65.14 -23.57
C LYS A 14 2.66 63.89 -23.26
N ASN A 15 3.34 63.89 -22.11
CA ASN A 15 4.14 62.73 -21.70
C ASN A 15 3.28 61.52 -21.34
N LEU A 16 2.15 61.73 -20.66
CA LEU A 16 1.20 60.66 -20.31
C LEU A 16 0.52 60.07 -21.56
N VAL A 17 0.11 60.92 -22.51
CA VAL A 17 -0.43 60.47 -23.82
C VAL A 17 0.56 59.53 -24.52
N ARG A 18 1.84 59.93 -24.56
CA ARG A 18 2.87 59.10 -25.20
C ARG A 18 3.08 57.77 -24.50
N LEU A 19 3.12 57.79 -23.17
CA LEU A 19 3.29 56.58 -22.35
C LEU A 19 2.16 55.59 -22.56
N ILE A 20 0.91 56.06 -22.53
CA ILE A 20 -0.28 55.21 -22.67
C ILE A 20 -0.39 54.65 -24.09
N LYS A 21 -0.15 55.45 -25.12
CA LYS A 21 -0.15 54.95 -26.50
C LYS A 21 0.86 53.79 -26.66
N ALA A 22 2.10 53.94 -26.16
CA ALA A 22 3.12 52.90 -26.21
C ALA A 22 2.69 51.62 -25.47
N LYS A 23 2.17 51.75 -24.24
CA LYS A 23 1.71 50.60 -23.46
C LYS A 23 0.50 49.89 -24.08
N PHE A 24 -0.39 50.65 -24.70
CA PHE A 24 -1.55 50.09 -25.40
C PHE A 24 -1.15 49.38 -26.71
N GLU A 25 -0.17 49.90 -27.45
CA GLU A 25 0.46 49.19 -28.59
C GLU A 25 1.07 47.84 -28.17
N ASP A 26 1.84 47.80 -27.05
CA ASP A 26 2.39 46.57 -26.48
C ASP A 26 1.25 45.58 -26.21
N TYR A 27 0.18 46.03 -25.58
CA TYR A 27 -1.00 45.19 -25.28
C TYR A 27 -1.66 44.64 -26.53
N ILE A 28 -1.83 45.46 -27.59
CA ILE A 28 -2.42 45.02 -28.85
C ILE A 28 -1.53 43.97 -29.55
N SER A 29 -0.22 44.19 -29.57
CA SER A 29 0.75 43.29 -30.20
C SER A 29 0.68 41.88 -29.64
N VAL A 30 0.45 41.76 -28.32
CA VAL A 30 0.41 40.49 -27.60
C VAL A 30 -0.96 39.82 -27.67
N THR A 31 -2.05 40.63 -27.54
CA THR A 31 -3.43 40.06 -27.45
C THR A 31 -4.09 39.80 -28.80
N LYS A 32 -3.76 40.59 -29.83
CA LYS A 32 -4.33 40.52 -31.21
C LYS A 32 -5.88 40.51 -31.23
N ARG A 33 -6.53 40.99 -30.19
CA ARG A 33 -8.01 40.97 -30.03
C ARG A 33 -8.68 42.27 -30.44
N ILE A 34 -7.92 43.32 -30.69
CA ILE A 34 -8.45 44.66 -31.00
C ILE A 34 -8.38 44.93 -32.50
N PRO A 35 -9.47 45.40 -33.13
CA PRO A 35 -9.49 45.70 -34.56
C PRO A 35 -8.49 46.83 -34.93
N PRO A 36 -7.86 46.79 -36.12
CA PRO A 36 -6.88 47.81 -36.56
C PRO A 36 -7.44 49.27 -36.62
N GLU A 37 -8.75 49.39 -36.85
CA GLU A 37 -9.46 50.69 -36.89
C GLU A 37 -9.39 51.43 -35.57
N ILE A 38 -9.36 50.70 -34.44
CA ILE A 38 -9.27 51.30 -33.10
C ILE A 38 -7.85 51.82 -32.83
N VAL A 39 -6.86 51.11 -33.34
CA VAL A 39 -5.44 51.54 -33.22
C VAL A 39 -5.27 52.91 -33.89
N SER A 40 -5.74 53.06 -35.14
CA SER A 40 -5.67 54.34 -35.88
C SER A 40 -6.43 55.46 -35.19
N THR A 41 -7.56 55.12 -34.54
CA THR A 41 -8.33 56.12 -33.75
C THR A 41 -7.57 56.57 -32.52
N VAL A 42 -6.98 55.64 -31.76
CA VAL A 42 -6.16 55.94 -30.56
C VAL A 42 -4.93 56.76 -30.93
N ASP A 43 -4.28 56.47 -32.06
CA ASP A 43 -3.11 57.25 -32.53
C ASP A 43 -3.46 58.70 -32.90
N SER A 44 -4.67 58.94 -33.40
CA SER A 44 -5.13 60.28 -33.79
C SER A 44 -5.60 61.17 -32.63
N LEU A 45 -5.76 60.58 -31.44
CA LEU A 45 -6.23 61.30 -30.23
C LEU A 45 -5.05 61.90 -29.46
N ASP A 46 -5.04 63.26 -29.32
CA ASP A 46 -4.06 63.99 -28.50
C ASP A 46 -4.65 64.49 -27.16
N ASP A 47 -5.96 64.39 -27.00
CA ASP A 47 -6.64 64.67 -25.75
C ASP A 47 -6.60 63.53 -24.80
N LEU A 48 -5.93 63.65 -23.63
CA LEU A 48 -5.71 62.62 -22.65
C LEU A 48 -7.03 62.03 -22.11
N SER A 49 -8.07 62.88 -21.86
CA SER A 49 -9.35 62.41 -21.35
C SER A 49 -10.05 61.49 -22.35
N ARG A 50 -10.16 61.93 -23.60
CA ARG A 50 -10.75 61.12 -24.69
C ARG A 50 -9.97 59.84 -24.98
N LEU A 51 -8.64 59.94 -24.89
CA LEU A 51 -7.75 58.79 -25.08
C LEU A 51 -8.04 57.72 -24.02
N MET A 52 -8.13 58.12 -22.73
CA MET A 52 -8.45 57.21 -21.63
C MET A 52 -9.80 56.51 -21.81
N ASP A 53 -10.83 57.29 -22.13
CA ASP A 53 -12.18 56.75 -22.30
C ASP A 53 -12.24 55.76 -23.47
N THR A 54 -11.55 56.06 -24.59
CA THR A 54 -11.48 55.20 -25.76
C THR A 54 -10.76 53.88 -25.42
N ILE A 55 -9.60 53.94 -24.79
CA ILE A 55 -8.83 52.76 -24.41
C ILE A 55 -9.62 51.91 -23.40
N THR A 56 -10.18 52.51 -22.36
CA THR A 56 -10.97 51.81 -21.33
C THR A 56 -12.18 51.08 -21.93
N GLY A 57 -12.82 51.70 -22.94
CA GLY A 57 -13.94 51.06 -23.65
C GLY A 57 -13.58 49.74 -24.29
N HIS A 58 -12.36 49.61 -24.80
CA HIS A 58 -11.87 48.41 -25.53
C HIS A 58 -11.07 47.41 -24.67
N LEU A 59 -10.75 47.77 -23.43
CA LEU A 59 -10.15 46.81 -22.51
C LEU A 59 -11.18 45.75 -22.01
N PRO A 60 -10.82 44.48 -21.87
CA PRO A 60 -11.68 43.41 -21.37
C PRO A 60 -11.80 43.47 -19.83
N VAL A 61 -12.31 44.58 -19.33
CA VAL A 61 -12.49 44.88 -17.91
C VAL A 61 -13.97 44.86 -17.56
N GLU A 62 -14.31 44.39 -16.38
CA GLU A 62 -15.69 44.40 -15.87
C GLU A 62 -16.29 45.79 -15.87
N THR A 63 -17.60 45.88 -16.13
CA THR A 63 -18.33 47.13 -16.23
C THR A 63 -18.21 48.00 -14.96
N SER A 64 -18.14 47.37 -13.79
CA SER A 64 -17.93 48.03 -12.49
C SER A 64 -16.61 48.82 -12.45
N LYS A 65 -15.53 48.21 -12.95
CA LYS A 65 -14.19 48.83 -13.01
C LYS A 65 -14.10 49.92 -14.09
N LYS A 66 -14.80 49.75 -15.22
CA LYS A 66 -14.94 50.80 -16.24
C LYS A 66 -15.65 52.03 -15.67
N GLN A 67 -16.67 51.80 -14.86
CA GLN A 67 -17.41 52.86 -14.19
C GLN A 67 -16.52 53.60 -13.16
N GLU A 68 -15.72 52.86 -12.38
CA GLU A 68 -14.78 53.45 -11.42
C GLU A 68 -13.75 54.37 -12.11
N ILE A 69 -13.23 53.95 -13.27
CA ILE A 69 -12.31 54.79 -14.07
C ILE A 69 -12.99 56.05 -14.55
N LEU A 70 -14.24 55.96 -15.05
CA LEU A 70 -15.02 57.10 -15.51
C LEU A 70 -15.37 58.09 -14.36
N GLU A 71 -15.60 57.62 -13.15
CA GLU A 71 -15.89 58.42 -11.97
C GLU A 71 -14.65 59.13 -11.41
N THR A 72 -13.44 58.74 -11.82
CA THR A 72 -12.20 59.35 -11.38
C THR A 72 -11.97 60.67 -12.09
N ILE A 73 -12.18 61.78 -11.37
CA ILE A 73 -12.16 63.15 -11.91
C ILE A 73 -10.71 63.61 -12.17
N ASP A 74 -9.74 63.11 -11.42
CA ASP A 74 -8.35 63.49 -11.61
C ASP A 74 -7.75 62.67 -12.77
N LEU A 75 -7.29 63.37 -13.81
CA LEU A 75 -6.75 62.73 -15.02
C LEU A 75 -5.47 61.92 -14.75
N LYS A 76 -4.68 62.31 -13.75
CA LYS A 76 -3.46 61.58 -13.40
C LYS A 76 -3.79 60.27 -12.75
N ASP A 77 -4.68 60.25 -11.76
CA ASP A 77 -5.14 59.03 -11.07
C ASP A 77 -5.87 58.10 -12.05
N ARG A 78 -6.70 58.68 -12.97
CA ARG A 78 -7.35 57.91 -14.03
C ARG A 78 -6.33 57.20 -14.94
N THR A 79 -5.27 57.95 -15.30
CA THR A 79 -4.18 57.40 -16.13
C THR A 79 -3.44 56.25 -15.44
N GLU A 80 -3.11 56.42 -14.15
CA GLU A 80 -2.44 55.38 -13.37
C GLU A 80 -3.30 54.10 -13.27
N LYS A 81 -4.61 54.26 -13.06
CA LYS A 81 -5.55 53.13 -13.05
C LYS A 81 -5.57 52.40 -14.38
N VAL A 82 -5.69 53.10 -15.50
CA VAL A 82 -5.70 52.47 -16.83
C VAL A 82 -4.37 51.80 -17.15
N LEU A 83 -3.24 52.40 -16.81
CA LEU A 83 -1.93 51.76 -16.97
C LEU A 83 -1.81 50.47 -16.15
N THR A 84 -2.22 50.50 -14.88
CA THR A 84 -2.21 49.31 -14.00
C THR A 84 -3.07 48.19 -14.58
N PHE A 85 -4.21 48.52 -15.19
CA PHE A 85 -5.04 47.51 -15.87
C PHE A 85 -4.36 46.93 -17.10
N ILE A 86 -3.74 47.74 -17.94
CA ILE A 86 -3.01 47.26 -19.12
C ILE A 86 -1.87 46.34 -18.69
N GLU A 87 -1.09 46.73 -17.68
CA GLU A 87 0.00 45.90 -17.15
C GLU A 87 -0.50 44.57 -16.56
N SER A 88 -1.57 44.61 -15.77
CA SER A 88 -2.15 43.35 -15.22
C SER A 88 -2.63 42.40 -16.31
N GLN A 89 -3.17 42.91 -17.41
CA GLN A 89 -3.59 42.07 -18.54
C GLN A 89 -2.43 41.51 -19.33
N LEU A 90 -1.34 42.27 -19.49
CA LEU A 90 -0.09 41.76 -20.10
C LEU A 90 0.50 40.60 -19.28
N ASP A 91 0.55 40.73 -17.95
CA ASP A 91 1.04 39.70 -17.06
C ASP A 91 0.22 38.41 -17.18
N VAL A 92 -1.11 38.50 -17.25
CA VAL A 92 -2.00 37.34 -17.43
C VAL A 92 -1.71 36.62 -18.75
N VAL A 93 -1.58 37.36 -19.86
CA VAL A 93 -1.29 36.79 -21.18
C VAL A 93 0.09 36.09 -21.20
N ASP A 94 1.08 36.70 -20.55
CA ASP A 94 2.42 36.10 -20.42
C ASP A 94 2.40 34.77 -19.62
N VAL A 95 1.62 34.73 -18.54
CA VAL A 95 1.44 33.52 -17.76
C VAL A 95 0.72 32.44 -18.59
N GLU A 96 -0.37 32.81 -19.28
CA GLU A 96 -1.07 31.86 -20.18
C GLU A 96 -0.17 31.29 -21.25
N LYS A 97 0.67 32.14 -21.86
CA LYS A 97 1.65 31.68 -22.86
C LYS A 97 2.68 30.70 -22.27
N LYS A 98 3.24 31.02 -21.11
CA LYS A 98 4.20 30.13 -20.41
C LYS A 98 3.57 28.78 -20.04
N VAL A 99 2.30 28.78 -19.59
CA VAL A 99 1.56 27.54 -19.27
C VAL A 99 1.33 26.74 -20.54
N ARG A 100 0.87 27.36 -21.63
CA ARG A 100 0.62 26.70 -22.91
C ARG A 100 1.88 26.06 -23.49
N ASP A 101 3.01 26.80 -23.45
CA ASP A 101 4.30 26.29 -23.92
C ASP A 101 4.80 25.12 -23.07
N ARG A 102 4.59 25.16 -21.76
CA ARG A 102 4.91 24.04 -20.85
C ARG A 102 4.09 22.80 -21.17
N VAL A 103 2.78 22.96 -21.34
CA VAL A 103 1.87 21.86 -21.69
C VAL A 103 2.25 21.26 -23.04
N LYS A 104 2.54 22.11 -24.04
CA LYS A 104 2.98 21.65 -25.37
C LYS A 104 4.28 20.84 -25.30
N LYS A 105 5.27 21.34 -24.58
CA LYS A 105 6.54 20.58 -24.35
C LYS A 105 6.33 19.27 -23.63
N GLN A 106 5.43 19.22 -22.66
CA GLN A 106 5.10 18.00 -21.94
C GLN A 106 4.43 16.97 -22.86
N MET A 107 3.48 17.40 -23.69
CA MET A 107 2.82 16.54 -24.66
C MET A 107 3.80 16.00 -25.71
N GLU A 108 4.67 16.87 -26.25
CA GLU A 108 5.69 16.47 -27.21
C GLU A 108 6.67 15.44 -26.62
N LYS A 109 7.04 15.61 -25.34
CA LYS A 109 7.88 14.66 -24.61
C LYS A 109 7.20 13.31 -24.46
N SER A 110 5.94 13.30 -24.02
CA SER A 110 5.17 12.05 -23.85
C SER A 110 4.92 11.32 -25.16
N GLN A 111 4.61 12.04 -26.25
CA GLN A 111 4.48 11.44 -27.58
C GLN A 111 5.80 10.83 -28.07
N ARG A 112 6.93 11.51 -27.83
CA ARG A 112 8.24 11.01 -28.21
C ARG A 112 8.64 9.77 -27.42
N GLU A 113 8.36 9.74 -26.10
CA GLU A 113 8.56 8.57 -25.24
C GLU A 113 7.70 7.38 -25.70
N TYR A 114 6.43 7.63 -26.03
CA TYR A 114 5.55 6.59 -26.58
C TYR A 114 6.11 6.03 -27.91
N TYR A 115 6.48 6.91 -28.85
CA TYR A 115 7.00 6.49 -30.13
C TYR A 115 8.32 5.71 -30.02
N LEU A 116 9.24 6.14 -29.13
CA LEU A 116 10.48 5.43 -28.84
C LEU A 116 10.22 4.05 -28.21
N ASN A 117 9.29 3.95 -27.30
CA ASN A 117 8.90 2.68 -26.70
C ASN A 117 8.30 1.70 -27.73
N GLU A 118 7.47 2.19 -28.65
CA GLU A 118 6.95 1.36 -29.76
C GLU A 118 8.04 0.93 -30.73
N GLN A 119 9.02 1.81 -31.02
CA GLN A 119 10.18 1.43 -31.82
C GLN A 119 11.05 0.39 -31.13
N ILE A 120 11.29 0.54 -29.81
CA ILE A 120 12.03 -0.45 -29.02
C ILE A 120 11.31 -1.80 -29.04
N LYS A 121 9.99 -1.82 -28.84
CA LYS A 121 9.19 -3.06 -28.93
C LYS A 121 9.24 -3.71 -30.32
N ALA A 122 9.16 -2.91 -31.38
CA ALA A 122 9.27 -3.41 -32.75
C ALA A 122 10.67 -3.97 -33.03
N ALA A 123 11.72 -3.28 -32.62
CA ALA A 123 13.09 -3.73 -32.76
C ALA A 123 13.39 -4.98 -31.92
N GLN A 124 12.90 -5.08 -30.69
CA GLN A 124 13.00 -6.26 -29.84
C GLN A 124 12.26 -7.47 -30.47
N LYS A 125 11.13 -7.22 -31.10
CA LYS A 125 10.37 -8.24 -31.82
C LYS A 125 11.10 -8.75 -33.09
N GLU A 126 11.80 -7.88 -33.79
CA GLU A 126 12.62 -8.23 -34.95
C GLU A 126 13.92 -8.93 -34.59
N LEU A 127 14.54 -8.56 -33.47
CA LEU A 127 15.80 -9.15 -32.96
C LEU A 127 15.60 -10.51 -32.26
N GLY A 128 14.35 -10.99 -32.07
CA GLY A 128 14.09 -12.22 -31.37
C GLY A 128 14.34 -12.15 -29.85
N GLU A 129 14.62 -10.97 -29.33
CA GLU A 129 14.78 -10.68 -27.88
C GLU A 129 13.44 -10.49 -27.16
N ILE A 130 12.40 -11.25 -27.56
CA ILE A 130 11.25 -11.56 -26.69
C ILE A 130 11.71 -12.58 -25.62
N GLY A 131 13.01 -12.55 -25.30
CA GLY A 131 13.66 -13.50 -24.42
C GLY A 131 13.21 -13.29 -22.97
N GLU A 132 13.39 -12.15 -22.38
CA GLU A 132 13.27 -12.05 -20.92
C GLU A 132 11.85 -11.78 -20.42
N GLU A 133 11.08 -10.87 -21.00
CA GLU A 133 9.70 -10.61 -20.56
C GLU A 133 8.71 -11.71 -21.00
N GLY A 134 8.89 -12.25 -22.21
CA GLY A 134 8.10 -13.39 -22.70
C GLY A 134 8.40 -14.65 -21.89
N ASP A 135 9.64 -14.92 -21.61
CA ASP A 135 10.09 -16.05 -20.79
C ASP A 135 9.63 -15.90 -19.31
N GLU A 136 9.63 -14.68 -18.77
CA GLU A 136 9.11 -14.43 -17.42
C GLU A 136 7.61 -14.70 -17.31
N LEU A 137 6.81 -14.24 -18.28
CA LEU A 137 5.37 -14.48 -18.30
C LEU A 137 5.04 -15.98 -18.48
N GLU A 138 5.77 -16.66 -19.36
CA GLU A 138 5.63 -18.09 -19.58
C GLU A 138 6.05 -18.88 -18.35
N ASN A 139 7.15 -18.48 -17.69
CA ASN A 139 7.61 -19.07 -16.44
C ASN A 139 6.61 -18.84 -15.29
N LEU A 140 6.00 -17.67 -15.20
CA LEU A 140 4.97 -17.40 -14.21
C LEU A 140 3.71 -18.25 -14.47
N GLU A 141 3.30 -18.39 -15.72
CA GLU A 141 2.17 -19.26 -16.11
C GLU A 141 2.43 -20.72 -15.79
N LYS A 142 3.63 -21.23 -16.06
CA LYS A 142 4.06 -22.59 -15.68
C LYS A 142 4.01 -22.78 -14.16
N LYS A 143 4.57 -21.84 -13.39
CA LYS A 143 4.53 -21.89 -11.92
C LYS A 143 3.11 -21.90 -11.37
N ILE A 144 2.20 -21.09 -11.89
CA ILE A 144 0.77 -21.05 -11.51
C ILE A 144 0.14 -22.45 -11.66
N HIS A 145 0.46 -23.16 -12.72
CA HIS A 145 -0.08 -24.52 -12.95
C HIS A 145 0.62 -25.59 -12.12
N GLU A 146 1.91 -25.45 -11.79
CA GLU A 146 2.71 -26.45 -11.06
C GLU A 146 2.51 -26.42 -9.56
N VAL A 147 2.29 -25.23 -8.96
CA VAL A 147 2.17 -25.06 -7.49
C VAL A 147 0.98 -25.82 -6.90
N GLY A 148 -0.02 -26.12 -7.74
CA GLY A 148 -1.18 -26.94 -7.36
C GLY A 148 -2.17 -26.22 -6.48
N MET A 149 -2.52 -25.00 -6.85
CA MET A 149 -3.57 -24.18 -6.26
C MET A 149 -4.93 -24.88 -6.21
N THR A 150 -5.83 -24.39 -5.36
CA THR A 150 -7.25 -24.79 -5.40
C THR A 150 -7.88 -24.36 -6.73
N LYS A 151 -9.02 -24.95 -7.09
CA LYS A 151 -9.72 -24.57 -8.34
C LYS A 151 -10.08 -23.09 -8.38
N GLU A 152 -10.45 -22.54 -7.25
CA GLU A 152 -10.79 -21.13 -7.09
C GLU A 152 -9.56 -20.23 -7.25
N ALA A 153 -8.49 -20.52 -6.54
CA ALA A 153 -7.23 -19.78 -6.62
C ALA A 153 -6.63 -19.84 -8.03
N LEU A 154 -6.67 -21.00 -8.69
CA LEU A 154 -6.20 -21.15 -10.07
C LEU A 154 -7.04 -20.29 -11.05
N LYS A 155 -8.37 -20.30 -10.91
CA LYS A 155 -9.26 -19.47 -11.74
C LYS A 155 -8.96 -17.98 -11.54
N LYS A 156 -8.73 -17.55 -10.30
CA LYS A 156 -8.37 -16.18 -9.98
C LYS A 156 -7.01 -15.81 -10.56
N ALA A 157 -5.99 -16.65 -10.33
CA ALA A 157 -4.64 -16.43 -10.84
C ALA A 157 -4.60 -16.33 -12.38
N THR A 158 -5.30 -17.22 -13.09
CA THR A 158 -5.37 -17.19 -14.56
C THR A 158 -6.10 -15.96 -15.06
N SER A 159 -7.16 -15.51 -14.40
CA SER A 159 -7.86 -14.27 -14.74
C SER A 159 -6.98 -13.03 -14.56
N GLU A 160 -6.24 -12.95 -13.47
CA GLU A 160 -5.32 -11.83 -13.20
C GLU A 160 -4.09 -11.87 -14.14
N LEU A 161 -3.59 -13.06 -14.47
CA LEU A 161 -2.52 -13.23 -15.46
C LEU A 161 -2.96 -12.77 -16.86
N ALA A 162 -4.20 -13.09 -17.24
CA ALA A 162 -4.76 -12.61 -18.51
C ALA A 162 -4.82 -11.08 -18.57
N LYS A 163 -5.23 -10.42 -17.48
CA LYS A 163 -5.21 -8.96 -17.38
C LYS A 163 -3.76 -8.43 -17.46
N PHE A 164 -2.84 -9.04 -16.72
CA PHE A 164 -1.44 -8.64 -16.70
C PHE A 164 -0.78 -8.68 -18.08
N LYS A 165 -1.09 -9.70 -18.90
CA LYS A 165 -0.61 -9.81 -20.31
C LYS A 165 -1.01 -8.64 -21.19
N HIS A 166 -2.10 -7.92 -20.86
CA HIS A 166 -2.59 -6.77 -21.63
C HIS A 166 -2.21 -5.41 -21.04
N MET A 167 -1.58 -5.38 -19.88
CA MET A 167 -1.13 -4.15 -19.21
C MET A 167 0.22 -3.68 -19.74
N ALA A 168 0.45 -2.36 -19.71
CA ALA A 168 1.78 -1.82 -20.00
C ALA A 168 2.74 -2.19 -18.85
N PRO A 169 3.91 -2.80 -19.13
CA PRO A 169 4.83 -3.28 -18.08
C PRO A 169 5.28 -2.20 -17.09
N SER A 170 5.38 -0.95 -17.55
CA SER A 170 5.79 0.19 -16.74
C SER A 170 4.67 0.81 -15.91
N SER A 171 3.46 0.27 -15.94
CA SER A 171 2.33 0.81 -15.17
C SER A 171 2.41 0.41 -13.70
N ALA A 172 2.03 1.31 -12.79
CA ALA A 172 1.93 1.00 -11.36
C ALA A 172 0.94 -0.15 -11.09
N GLU A 173 -0.11 -0.26 -11.89
CA GLU A 173 -1.11 -1.31 -11.81
C GLU A 173 -0.53 -2.68 -12.18
N ALA A 174 0.32 -2.77 -13.22
CA ALA A 174 1.03 -4.00 -13.58
C ALA A 174 1.92 -4.50 -12.42
N SER A 175 2.64 -3.60 -11.74
CA SER A 175 3.46 -3.94 -10.58
C SER A 175 2.62 -4.52 -9.42
N VAL A 176 1.43 -3.97 -9.16
CA VAL A 176 0.51 -4.49 -8.12
C VAL A 176 0.00 -5.88 -8.48
N VAL A 177 -0.43 -6.08 -9.74
CA VAL A 177 -0.90 -7.40 -10.22
C VAL A 177 0.23 -8.43 -10.20
N ARG A 178 1.45 -8.04 -10.59
CA ARG A 178 2.64 -8.91 -10.53
C ARG A 178 2.91 -9.38 -9.10
N THR A 179 2.98 -8.45 -8.15
CA THR A 179 3.21 -8.76 -6.72
C THR A 179 2.13 -9.70 -6.17
N TYR A 180 0.88 -9.53 -6.60
CA TYR A 180 -0.21 -10.41 -6.22
C TYR A 180 -0.04 -11.82 -6.78
N LEU A 181 0.30 -11.97 -8.06
CA LEU A 181 0.55 -13.27 -8.69
C LEU A 181 1.74 -13.99 -8.06
N ASP A 182 2.83 -13.26 -7.79
CA ASP A 182 4.00 -13.81 -7.10
C ASP A 182 3.60 -14.30 -5.70
N CYS A 183 2.81 -13.54 -4.95
CA CYS A 183 2.29 -13.95 -3.65
C CYS A 183 1.46 -15.24 -3.73
N LEU A 184 0.55 -15.36 -4.72
CA LEU A 184 -0.23 -16.58 -4.93
C LEU A 184 0.63 -17.80 -5.25
N VAL A 185 1.71 -17.62 -6.01
CA VAL A 185 2.66 -18.69 -6.36
C VAL A 185 3.51 -19.10 -5.16
N ASP A 186 3.89 -18.16 -4.31
CA ASP A 186 4.76 -18.43 -3.16
C ASP A 186 4.03 -19.14 -2.01
N VAL A 187 2.71 -19.07 -1.95
CA VAL A 187 1.92 -19.78 -0.93
C VAL A 187 1.99 -21.29 -1.16
N PRO A 188 2.30 -22.10 -0.12
CA PRO A 188 2.45 -23.55 -0.26
C PRO A 188 1.10 -24.28 -0.32
N TRP A 189 0.49 -24.40 -1.50
CA TRP A 189 -0.81 -25.07 -1.70
C TRP A 189 -0.80 -26.56 -1.45
N LYS A 190 0.24 -27.27 -1.92
CA LYS A 190 0.34 -28.74 -1.85
C LYS A 190 1.56 -29.26 -1.11
N LYS A 191 2.64 -28.48 -1.08
CA LYS A 191 3.92 -28.94 -0.54
C LYS A 191 3.84 -29.16 0.97
N LYS A 192 4.15 -30.39 1.41
CA LYS A 192 4.06 -30.83 2.82
C LYS A 192 5.37 -31.42 3.31
N SER A 193 5.64 -31.24 4.60
CA SER A 193 6.66 -32.02 5.33
C SER A 193 6.14 -33.43 5.60
N LYS A 194 7.02 -34.46 5.58
CA LYS A 194 6.66 -35.78 6.03
C LYS A 194 6.57 -35.79 7.54
N VAL A 195 5.36 -35.89 8.07
CA VAL A 195 5.11 -35.92 9.52
C VAL A 195 5.54 -37.28 10.10
N LYS A 196 6.31 -37.22 11.19
CA LYS A 196 6.62 -38.39 12.02
C LYS A 196 5.61 -38.43 13.18
N THR A 197 5.10 -39.61 13.48
CA THR A 197 4.12 -39.84 14.55
C THR A 197 4.60 -40.96 15.50
N ASP A 198 5.90 -41.02 15.72
CA ASP A 198 6.49 -41.95 16.67
C ASP A 198 6.48 -41.32 18.06
N ILE A 199 5.68 -41.93 18.96
CA ILE A 199 5.42 -41.40 20.30
C ILE A 199 6.68 -41.57 21.18
N GLU A 200 7.38 -42.70 21.08
CA GLU A 200 8.58 -42.94 21.87
C GLU A 200 9.73 -42.01 21.46
N ALA A 201 9.91 -41.84 20.15
CA ALA A 201 10.90 -40.89 19.64
C ALA A 201 10.57 -39.47 20.03
N SER A 202 9.29 -39.10 20.06
CA SER A 202 8.85 -37.76 20.48
C SER A 202 9.14 -37.50 21.96
N MET A 203 8.90 -38.50 22.83
CA MET A 203 9.22 -38.36 24.26
C MET A 203 10.72 -38.21 24.48
N LYS A 204 11.57 -38.99 23.80
CA LYS A 204 13.04 -38.87 23.88
C LYS A 204 13.53 -37.47 23.50
N ILE A 205 12.99 -36.89 22.42
CA ILE A 205 13.37 -35.56 21.98
C ILE A 205 12.98 -34.52 23.04
N LEU A 206 11.79 -34.64 23.65
CA LEU A 206 11.35 -33.75 24.71
C LEU A 206 12.20 -33.89 25.98
N GLU A 207 12.63 -35.10 26.31
CA GLU A 207 13.53 -35.36 27.45
C GLU A 207 14.95 -34.81 27.22
N GLU A 208 15.48 -34.97 26.01
CA GLU A 208 16.79 -34.42 25.63
C GLU A 208 16.83 -32.88 25.67
N ASP A 209 15.74 -32.21 25.27
CA ASP A 209 15.70 -30.77 25.13
C ASP A 209 15.29 -30.02 26.40
N HIS A 210 14.53 -30.68 27.29
CA HIS A 210 13.95 -30.04 28.46
C HIS A 210 14.16 -30.85 29.74
N TYR A 211 14.68 -30.18 30.77
CA TYR A 211 14.83 -30.78 32.08
C TYR A 211 13.49 -30.68 32.86
N GLY A 212 13.13 -31.75 33.57
CA GLY A 212 11.89 -31.82 34.35
C GLY A 212 10.64 -31.69 33.45
N LEU A 213 9.61 -31.02 33.97
CA LEU A 213 8.34 -30.79 33.27
C LEU A 213 7.63 -32.10 32.84
N GLU A 214 7.71 -33.15 33.66
CA GLU A 214 7.18 -34.49 33.35
C GLU A 214 5.70 -34.42 32.93
N GLU A 215 4.84 -33.81 33.72
CA GLU A 215 3.39 -33.66 33.42
C GLU A 215 3.15 -32.94 32.08
N VAL A 216 3.95 -31.91 31.77
CA VAL A 216 3.80 -31.15 30.51
C VAL A 216 4.22 -32.00 29.31
N LYS A 217 5.32 -32.74 29.45
CA LYS A 217 5.79 -33.66 28.41
C LYS A 217 4.79 -34.79 28.16
N GLU A 218 4.29 -35.44 29.20
CA GLU A 218 3.23 -36.44 29.09
C GLU A 218 1.99 -35.88 28.36
N ARG A 219 1.55 -34.67 28.73
CA ARG A 219 0.40 -34.02 28.08
C ARG A 219 0.63 -33.73 26.61
N ILE A 220 1.84 -33.29 26.26
CA ILE A 220 2.22 -33.08 24.85
C ILE A 220 2.20 -34.40 24.08
N VAL A 221 2.73 -35.49 24.68
CA VAL A 221 2.76 -36.81 24.04
C VAL A 221 1.36 -37.40 23.90
N GLU A 222 0.48 -37.24 24.89
CA GLU A 222 -0.95 -37.60 24.80
C GLU A 222 -1.64 -36.83 23.66
N TYR A 223 -1.41 -35.54 23.55
CA TYR A 223 -1.95 -34.70 22.48
C TYR A 223 -1.49 -35.19 21.10
N LEU A 224 -0.21 -35.52 20.95
CA LEU A 224 0.34 -36.10 19.71
C LEU A 224 -0.23 -37.49 19.41
N ALA A 225 -0.49 -38.29 20.44
CA ALA A 225 -1.09 -39.63 20.28
C ALA A 225 -2.54 -39.55 19.80
N VAL A 226 -3.30 -38.58 20.31
CA VAL A 226 -4.67 -38.32 19.84
C VAL A 226 -4.66 -37.85 18.38
N GLN A 227 -3.77 -36.95 18.02
CA GLN A 227 -3.61 -36.51 16.63
C GLN A 227 -3.26 -37.65 15.66
N LYS A 228 -2.49 -38.63 16.10
CA LYS A 228 -2.14 -39.80 15.28
C LYS A 228 -3.37 -40.64 14.94
N ARG A 229 -4.34 -40.73 15.86
CA ARG A 229 -5.56 -41.55 15.69
C ARG A 229 -6.65 -40.86 14.89
N VAL A 230 -6.72 -39.52 14.97
CA VAL A 230 -7.73 -38.73 14.29
C VAL A 230 -7.17 -38.21 12.96
N LYS A 231 -7.75 -38.63 11.84
CA LYS A 231 -7.28 -38.22 10.48
C LYS A 231 -7.51 -36.73 10.19
N THR A 232 -8.39 -36.07 10.90
CA THR A 232 -8.66 -34.65 10.79
C THR A 232 -8.32 -33.97 12.11
N MET A 233 -7.56 -32.87 12.06
CA MET A 233 -7.16 -32.10 13.24
C MET A 233 -8.37 -31.37 13.87
N LYS A 234 -9.29 -32.13 14.49
CA LYS A 234 -10.39 -31.54 15.28
C LYS A 234 -10.07 -31.44 16.78
N ALA A 235 -8.79 -31.67 17.14
CA ALA A 235 -8.36 -31.54 18.53
C ALA A 235 -8.27 -30.05 18.93
N PRO A 236 -8.55 -29.71 20.19
CA PRO A 236 -8.36 -28.38 20.69
C PRO A 236 -6.88 -27.95 20.56
N VAL A 237 -6.64 -26.65 20.39
CA VAL A 237 -5.28 -26.13 20.23
C VAL A 237 -4.53 -26.17 21.55
N LEU A 238 -3.32 -26.75 21.57
CA LEU A 238 -2.47 -26.79 22.76
C LEU A 238 -2.02 -25.37 23.14
N CYS A 239 -2.28 -24.99 24.39
CA CYS A 239 -1.89 -23.70 24.94
C CYS A 239 -0.97 -23.87 26.16
N LEU A 240 0.29 -23.44 26.04
CA LEU A 240 1.30 -23.50 27.09
C LEU A 240 1.25 -22.23 27.92
N VAL A 241 0.78 -22.32 29.17
CA VAL A 241 0.63 -21.17 30.06
C VAL A 241 1.61 -21.26 31.23
N GLY A 242 2.39 -20.21 31.44
CA GLY A 242 3.34 -20.18 32.56
C GLY A 242 4.18 -18.90 32.60
N PRO A 243 4.98 -18.68 33.66
CA PRO A 243 5.77 -17.47 33.80
C PRO A 243 6.77 -17.29 32.64
N PRO A 244 7.29 -16.06 32.43
CA PRO A 244 8.32 -15.84 31.42
C PRO A 244 9.60 -16.61 31.76
N GLY A 245 10.32 -17.05 30.74
CA GLY A 245 11.61 -17.73 30.90
C GLY A 245 11.56 -19.24 31.18
N VAL A 246 10.39 -19.87 31.23
CA VAL A 246 10.26 -21.33 31.48
C VAL A 246 10.42 -22.19 30.22
N GLY A 247 10.78 -21.61 29.08
CA GLY A 247 11.05 -22.39 27.86
C GLY A 247 9.82 -22.70 27.01
N LYS A 248 8.72 -21.96 27.10
CA LYS A 248 7.51 -22.19 26.29
C LYS A 248 7.78 -22.22 24.78
N THR A 249 8.59 -21.30 24.30
CA THR A 249 8.92 -21.20 22.87
C THR A 249 9.79 -22.37 22.44
N SER A 250 10.78 -22.78 23.24
CA SER A 250 11.63 -23.93 22.95
C SER A 250 10.87 -25.26 23.01
N LEU A 251 9.85 -25.37 23.88
CA LEU A 251 8.93 -26.54 23.84
C LEU A 251 8.22 -26.63 22.49
N GLY A 252 7.74 -25.51 21.94
CA GLY A 252 7.14 -25.47 20.61
C GLY A 252 8.12 -25.92 19.51
N GLU A 253 9.39 -25.51 19.57
CA GLU A 253 10.44 -25.98 18.65
C GLU A 253 10.69 -27.49 18.78
N SER A 254 10.73 -28.01 20.00
CA SER A 254 10.92 -29.44 20.26
C SER A 254 9.75 -30.28 19.78
N ILE A 255 8.51 -29.80 19.91
CA ILE A 255 7.32 -30.44 19.34
C ILE A 255 7.41 -30.46 17.80
N ALA A 256 7.85 -29.38 17.17
CA ALA A 256 8.03 -29.33 15.73
C ALA A 256 9.08 -30.32 15.25
N ARG A 257 10.19 -30.45 15.97
CA ARG A 257 11.26 -31.40 15.71
C ARG A 257 10.79 -32.86 15.91
N ALA A 258 10.08 -33.10 16.99
CA ALA A 258 9.52 -34.43 17.31
C ALA A 258 8.55 -34.93 16.22
N THR A 259 7.73 -33.99 15.67
CA THR A 259 6.77 -34.30 14.61
C THR A 259 7.34 -34.16 13.19
N ASN A 260 8.62 -33.77 13.06
CA ASN A 260 9.28 -33.45 11.79
C ASN A 260 8.51 -32.40 10.96
N ARG A 261 7.88 -31.43 11.63
CA ARG A 261 7.25 -30.27 11.02
C ARG A 261 8.23 -29.11 10.96
N LYS A 262 8.10 -28.24 9.96
CA LYS A 262 8.81 -26.97 9.96
C LYS A 262 8.24 -26.08 11.04
N PHE A 263 9.11 -25.35 11.75
CA PHE A 263 8.72 -24.44 12.82
C PHE A 263 8.52 -23.02 12.31
N VAL A 264 7.42 -22.41 12.72
CA VAL A 264 7.09 -21.00 12.45
C VAL A 264 6.66 -20.33 13.75
N ARG A 265 7.20 -19.19 14.05
CA ARG A 265 6.80 -18.37 15.21
C ARG A 265 6.18 -17.05 14.76
N MET A 266 5.08 -16.69 15.39
CA MET A 266 4.43 -15.38 15.27
C MET A 266 4.12 -14.86 16.67
N SER A 267 4.67 -13.70 17.03
CA SER A 267 4.26 -13.01 18.26
C SER A 267 2.96 -12.27 18.02
N LEU A 268 2.02 -12.44 18.94
CA LEU A 268 0.75 -11.73 19.00
C LEU A 268 0.78 -10.55 19.97
N GLY A 269 1.86 -10.42 20.73
CA GLY A 269 2.07 -9.27 21.62
C GLY A 269 2.17 -7.98 20.82
N GLY A 270 1.20 -7.08 21.05
CA GLY A 270 1.14 -5.79 20.34
C GLY A 270 0.33 -5.78 19.05
N VAL A 271 -0.21 -6.92 18.60
CA VAL A 271 -1.18 -6.98 17.50
C VAL A 271 -2.49 -6.34 17.97
N ARG A 272 -2.95 -5.35 17.23
CA ARG A 272 -4.17 -4.58 17.54
C ARG A 272 -5.15 -4.51 16.39
N ASP A 273 -4.67 -4.74 15.18
CA ASP A 273 -5.44 -4.64 13.93
C ASP A 273 -5.68 -6.04 13.35
N GLU A 274 -6.93 -6.33 13.01
CA GLU A 274 -7.33 -7.57 12.35
C GLU A 274 -6.58 -7.78 11.02
N SER A 275 -6.26 -6.69 10.33
CA SER A 275 -5.53 -6.73 9.06
C SER A 275 -4.11 -7.31 9.18
N GLU A 276 -3.50 -7.30 10.37
CA GLU A 276 -2.23 -7.98 10.60
C GLU A 276 -2.38 -9.51 10.46
N ILE A 277 -3.55 -10.07 10.75
CA ILE A 277 -3.84 -11.51 10.64
C ILE A 277 -4.39 -11.86 9.27
N ARG A 278 -5.40 -11.11 8.80
CA ARG A 278 -6.14 -11.34 7.55
C ARG A 278 -5.62 -10.58 6.33
N GLY A 279 -4.63 -9.70 6.49
CA GLY A 279 -4.14 -8.87 5.40
C GLY A 279 -5.02 -7.67 5.08
N HIS A 280 -4.53 -6.81 4.20
CA HIS A 280 -5.22 -5.63 3.71
C HIS A 280 -5.84 -5.90 2.34
N ARG A 281 -6.99 -5.28 2.06
CA ARG A 281 -7.59 -5.38 0.71
C ARG A 281 -6.63 -4.82 -0.34
N ARG A 282 -6.49 -5.52 -1.46
CA ARG A 282 -5.57 -5.21 -2.57
C ARG A 282 -5.76 -3.82 -3.19
N THR A 283 -6.90 -3.19 -2.98
CA THR A 283 -7.20 -1.84 -3.50
C THR A 283 -6.34 -0.72 -2.92
N TYR A 284 -5.64 -0.97 -1.81
CA TYR A 284 -4.78 0.01 -1.17
C TYR A 284 -3.33 -0.14 -1.64
N ILE A 285 -2.67 0.99 -1.93
CA ILE A 285 -1.23 1.01 -2.25
C ILE A 285 -0.45 0.55 -1.02
N GLY A 286 0.46 -0.41 -1.22
CA GLY A 286 1.22 -1.02 -0.12
C GLY A 286 0.48 -2.11 0.65
N SER A 287 -0.67 -2.60 0.13
CA SER A 287 -1.37 -3.75 0.69
C SER A 287 -0.49 -4.99 0.69
N MET A 288 -0.61 -5.78 1.76
CA MET A 288 0.14 -7.03 1.95
C MET A 288 -0.78 -8.12 2.51
N PRO A 289 -0.48 -9.41 2.25
CA PRO A 289 -1.19 -10.51 2.88
C PRO A 289 -0.99 -10.49 4.40
N GLY A 290 -1.88 -11.15 5.11
CA GLY A 290 -1.79 -11.30 6.57
C GLY A 290 -0.52 -12.05 7.00
N LYS A 291 -0.08 -11.80 8.22
CA LYS A 291 1.15 -12.41 8.79
C LYS A 291 1.13 -13.94 8.73
N ILE A 292 -0.05 -14.57 8.81
CA ILE A 292 -0.18 -16.03 8.69
C ILE A 292 0.25 -16.50 7.31
N ILE A 293 -0.30 -15.92 6.26
CA ILE A 293 0.04 -16.25 4.87
C ILE A 293 1.50 -15.92 4.57
N GLN A 294 2.00 -14.75 4.98
CA GLN A 294 3.41 -14.38 4.80
C GLN A 294 4.37 -15.39 5.43
N LYS A 295 4.06 -15.86 6.64
CA LYS A 295 4.88 -16.85 7.34
C LYS A 295 4.82 -18.22 6.67
N LEU A 296 3.65 -18.64 6.17
CA LEU A 296 3.47 -19.87 5.42
C LEU A 296 4.26 -19.85 4.11
N SER A 297 4.20 -18.75 3.35
CA SER A 297 5.00 -18.57 2.13
C SER A 297 6.49 -18.67 2.44
N LYS A 298 6.96 -18.01 3.51
CA LYS A 298 8.37 -18.05 3.92
C LYS A 298 8.86 -19.44 4.28
N VAL A 299 8.04 -20.26 4.94
CA VAL A 299 8.42 -21.62 5.36
C VAL A 299 8.27 -22.65 4.22
N GLY A 300 7.44 -22.35 3.24
CA GLY A 300 7.26 -23.10 2.00
C GLY A 300 6.63 -24.48 2.17
N VAL A 301 5.89 -24.73 3.25
CA VAL A 301 5.14 -25.98 3.48
C VAL A 301 3.76 -25.69 4.05
N LYS A 302 2.76 -26.49 3.64
CA LYS A 302 1.36 -26.33 4.05
C LYS A 302 1.09 -26.77 5.49
N ASN A 303 1.90 -27.66 6.05
CA ASN A 303 1.69 -28.33 7.33
C ASN A 303 2.76 -28.03 8.40
N PRO A 304 3.19 -26.78 8.61
CA PRO A 304 4.16 -26.45 9.66
C PRO A 304 3.55 -26.59 11.06
N LEU A 305 4.39 -26.53 12.09
CA LEU A 305 3.96 -26.15 13.42
C LEU A 305 4.03 -24.63 13.52
N PHE A 306 2.90 -24.01 13.85
CA PHE A 306 2.76 -22.55 13.94
C PHE A 306 2.58 -22.16 15.42
N LEU A 307 3.62 -21.58 15.99
CA LEU A 307 3.61 -21.08 17.36
C LEU A 307 3.09 -19.66 17.42
N LEU A 308 1.93 -19.48 18.05
CA LEU A 308 1.32 -18.18 18.35
C LEU A 308 1.75 -17.76 19.76
N ASP A 309 2.73 -16.89 19.83
CA ASP A 309 3.39 -16.50 21.06
C ASP A 309 2.69 -15.27 21.69
N GLU A 310 2.55 -15.26 23.02
CA GLU A 310 1.97 -14.16 23.81
C GLU A 310 0.50 -13.85 23.46
N ILE A 311 -0.35 -14.87 23.35
CA ILE A 311 -1.76 -14.72 23.01
C ILE A 311 -2.55 -13.92 24.07
N ASP A 312 -2.08 -13.88 25.32
CA ASP A 312 -2.63 -13.09 26.41
C ASP A 312 -2.37 -11.57 26.30
N LYS A 313 -1.54 -11.17 25.34
CA LYS A 313 -1.19 -9.76 25.09
C LYS A 313 -1.86 -9.17 23.84
N ILE A 314 -2.84 -9.87 23.28
CA ILE A 314 -3.63 -9.35 22.18
C ILE A 314 -4.46 -8.17 22.69
N GLY A 315 -4.32 -7.02 22.02
CA GLY A 315 -5.12 -5.83 22.32
C GLY A 315 -6.36 -5.75 21.46
N MET A 316 -7.42 -5.17 21.99
CA MET A 316 -8.56 -4.70 21.20
C MET A 316 -8.38 -3.21 20.91
N ASP A 317 -8.59 -2.77 19.67
CA ASP A 317 -8.58 -1.36 19.28
C ASP A 317 -9.83 -1.07 18.43
N HIS A 318 -10.12 0.20 18.20
CA HIS A 318 -11.23 0.66 17.36
C HIS A 318 -11.10 0.23 15.87
N ARG A 319 -9.98 -0.35 15.47
CA ARG A 319 -9.67 -0.77 14.09
C ARG A 319 -10.03 -2.21 13.76
N GLY A 320 -10.52 -2.97 14.70
CA GLY A 320 -10.92 -4.36 14.51
C GLY A 320 -10.68 -5.22 15.73
N ASP A 321 -11.12 -6.48 15.65
CA ASP A 321 -10.95 -7.48 16.69
C ASP A 321 -10.04 -8.61 16.20
N PRO A 322 -8.71 -8.53 16.46
CA PRO A 322 -7.78 -9.60 16.07
C PRO A 322 -8.11 -10.94 16.75
N ALA A 323 -8.82 -10.95 17.89
CA ALA A 323 -9.25 -12.18 18.52
C ALA A 323 -10.28 -12.92 17.68
N SER A 324 -11.21 -12.20 17.04
CA SER A 324 -12.18 -12.79 16.10
C SER A 324 -11.50 -13.41 14.88
N ALA A 325 -10.49 -12.73 14.31
CA ALA A 325 -9.71 -13.29 13.21
C ALA A 325 -8.96 -14.57 13.61
N LEU A 326 -8.42 -14.60 14.84
CA LEU A 326 -7.75 -15.79 15.36
C LEU A 326 -8.73 -16.93 15.68
N LEU A 327 -9.98 -16.65 16.01
CA LEU A 327 -10.98 -17.69 16.16
C LEU A 327 -11.17 -18.47 14.88
N GLU A 328 -11.29 -17.80 13.73
CA GLU A 328 -11.40 -18.47 12.44
C GLU A 328 -10.16 -19.32 12.11
N VAL A 329 -8.97 -18.81 12.44
CA VAL A 329 -7.70 -19.53 12.22
C VAL A 329 -7.60 -20.78 13.09
N LEU A 330 -8.02 -20.69 14.36
CA LEU A 330 -7.83 -21.75 15.37
C LEU A 330 -9.02 -22.71 15.46
N ASP A 331 -10.15 -22.36 14.84
CA ASP A 331 -11.33 -23.22 14.82
C ASP A 331 -11.20 -24.30 13.74
N PRO A 332 -11.13 -25.59 14.10
CA PRO A 332 -11.04 -26.67 13.12
C PRO A 332 -12.23 -26.77 12.17
N GLU A 333 -13.36 -26.15 12.50
CA GLU A 333 -14.56 -26.14 11.64
C GLU A 333 -14.51 -25.03 10.58
N GLN A 334 -13.74 -23.96 10.83
CA GLN A 334 -13.65 -22.79 9.96
C GLN A 334 -12.30 -22.63 9.26
N ASN A 335 -11.22 -23.17 9.83
CA ASN A 335 -9.86 -22.97 9.36
C ASN A 335 -9.54 -23.57 7.98
N ASN A 336 -10.41 -24.45 7.47
CA ASN A 336 -10.29 -25.02 6.12
C ASN A 336 -10.68 -23.99 5.01
N THR A 337 -11.38 -22.94 5.37
CA THR A 337 -11.82 -21.85 4.49
C THR A 337 -11.37 -20.49 5.01
N PHE A 338 -10.13 -20.43 5.51
CA PHE A 338 -9.55 -19.18 5.98
C PHE A 338 -9.43 -18.17 4.84
N SER A 339 -10.04 -17.01 4.98
CA SER A 339 -10.06 -15.97 3.97
C SER A 339 -9.11 -14.82 4.32
N ASP A 340 -8.02 -14.71 3.55
CA ASP A 340 -7.12 -13.56 3.62
C ASP A 340 -7.61 -12.48 2.65
N HIS A 341 -7.73 -11.23 3.13
CA HIS A 341 -8.28 -10.12 2.35
C HIS A 341 -7.40 -9.71 1.15
N TYR A 342 -6.10 -10.00 1.21
CA TYR A 342 -5.19 -9.74 0.09
C TYR A 342 -5.27 -10.83 -0.96
N LEU A 343 -5.32 -12.11 -0.55
CA LEU A 343 -5.40 -13.24 -1.48
C LEU A 343 -6.76 -13.30 -2.18
N GLU A 344 -7.84 -12.89 -1.51
CA GLU A 344 -9.23 -12.94 -2.01
C GLU A 344 -9.66 -14.36 -2.44
N VAL A 345 -9.04 -15.39 -1.89
CA VAL A 345 -9.34 -16.80 -2.10
C VAL A 345 -9.15 -17.56 -0.80
N ASP A 346 -9.94 -18.61 -0.61
CA ASP A 346 -9.86 -19.43 0.60
C ASP A 346 -8.57 -20.26 0.63
N TYR A 347 -7.92 -20.26 1.79
CA TYR A 347 -6.75 -21.08 2.08
C TYR A 347 -7.01 -22.06 3.19
N ASP A 348 -6.72 -23.32 2.98
CA ASP A 348 -6.94 -24.40 3.93
C ASP A 348 -5.79 -24.51 4.94
N LEU A 349 -6.08 -24.09 6.20
CA LEU A 349 -5.17 -24.17 7.34
C LEU A 349 -5.33 -25.45 8.16
N SER A 350 -6.21 -26.38 7.78
CA SER A 350 -6.54 -27.59 8.58
C SER A 350 -5.37 -28.52 8.86
N GLU A 351 -4.29 -28.42 8.08
CA GLU A 351 -3.09 -29.24 8.25
C GLU A 351 -1.99 -28.56 9.07
N VAL A 352 -2.17 -27.28 9.37
CA VAL A 352 -1.26 -26.52 10.24
C VAL A 352 -1.46 -26.94 11.69
N MET A 353 -0.38 -27.27 12.38
CA MET A 353 -0.42 -27.53 13.82
C MET A 353 -0.23 -26.23 14.58
N PHE A 354 -1.29 -25.68 15.14
CA PHE A 354 -1.21 -24.50 15.98
C PHE A 354 -0.88 -24.85 17.43
N VAL A 355 0.08 -24.11 18.01
CA VAL A 355 0.41 -24.13 19.43
C VAL A 355 0.41 -22.69 19.92
N CYS A 356 -0.20 -22.44 21.06
CA CYS A 356 -0.24 -21.09 21.66
C CYS A 356 0.66 -21.03 22.89
N THR A 357 1.21 -19.86 23.19
CA THR A 357 1.83 -19.57 24.50
C THR A 357 1.19 -18.36 25.15
N ALA A 358 1.14 -18.38 26.47
CA ALA A 358 0.64 -17.27 27.28
C ALA A 358 1.48 -17.17 28.59
N ASN A 359 1.56 -15.97 29.14
CA ASN A 359 2.13 -15.78 30.47
C ASN A 359 1.06 -15.82 31.55
N SER A 360 -0.17 -15.51 31.21
CA SER A 360 -1.33 -15.49 32.10
C SER A 360 -2.57 -16.07 31.42
N LEU A 361 -3.61 -16.36 32.20
CA LEU A 361 -4.90 -16.82 31.68
C LEU A 361 -5.81 -15.65 31.23
N ASN A 362 -5.27 -14.45 31.11
CA ASN A 362 -6.01 -13.30 30.62
C ASN A 362 -6.17 -13.35 29.08
N ILE A 363 -6.79 -14.42 28.62
CA ILE A 363 -7.06 -14.70 27.20
C ILE A 363 -8.55 -14.43 26.97
N PRO A 364 -8.96 -13.82 25.84
CA PRO A 364 -10.39 -13.68 25.50
C PRO A 364 -11.15 -15.01 25.62
N THR A 365 -12.26 -15.02 26.34
CA THR A 365 -13.06 -16.22 26.63
C THR A 365 -13.35 -17.10 25.40
N PRO A 366 -13.76 -16.54 24.25
CA PRO A 366 -14.02 -17.37 23.06
C PRO A 366 -12.79 -18.13 22.55
N LEU A 367 -11.59 -17.55 22.73
CA LEU A 367 -10.33 -18.21 22.39
C LEU A 367 -9.95 -19.27 23.43
N LEU A 368 -10.32 -19.07 24.70
CA LEU A 368 -9.98 -19.98 25.80
C LEU A 368 -10.72 -21.31 25.68
N ASP A 369 -12.02 -21.27 25.37
CA ASP A 369 -12.89 -22.44 25.32
C ASP A 369 -12.48 -23.49 24.27
N ARG A 370 -11.65 -23.10 23.32
CA ARG A 370 -11.16 -23.98 22.22
C ARG A 370 -9.74 -24.48 22.41
N LYS A 371 -9.17 -24.31 23.64
CA LYS A 371 -7.78 -24.63 23.93
C LYS A 371 -7.64 -25.69 25.01
N GLU A 372 -6.68 -26.58 24.78
CA GLU A 372 -6.20 -27.45 25.82
C GLU A 372 -5.06 -26.75 26.58
N ILE A 373 -5.34 -26.36 27.83
CA ILE A 373 -4.42 -25.57 28.64
C ILE A 373 -3.46 -26.52 29.37
N SER A 374 -2.17 -26.39 29.05
CA SER A 374 -1.10 -27.01 29.80
C SER A 374 -0.36 -25.96 30.65
N ARG A 375 -0.43 -26.06 31.96
CA ARG A 375 0.23 -25.12 32.86
C ARG A 375 1.68 -25.55 33.08
N ILE A 376 2.60 -24.61 32.84
CA ILE A 376 4.02 -24.82 33.07
C ILE A 376 4.38 -24.10 34.37
N PRO A 377 4.77 -24.82 35.43
CA PRO A 377 5.20 -24.19 36.66
C PRO A 377 6.53 -23.45 36.48
N GLY A 378 6.85 -22.55 37.39
CA GLY A 378 8.20 -21.98 37.48
C GLY A 378 9.20 -23.02 37.99
N TYR A 379 10.46 -22.90 37.58
CA TYR A 379 11.52 -23.79 38.04
C TYR A 379 11.94 -23.44 39.48
N ILE A 380 12.20 -24.48 40.27
CA ILE A 380 12.87 -24.37 41.58
C ILE A 380 14.38 -24.16 41.37
N GLU A 381 15.10 -23.86 42.43
CA GLU A 381 16.54 -23.52 42.37
C GLU A 381 17.37 -24.68 41.83
N ASP A 382 17.15 -25.91 42.31
CA ASP A 382 17.87 -27.10 41.84
C ASP A 382 17.63 -27.39 40.35
N GLU A 383 16.40 -27.17 39.85
CA GLU A 383 16.08 -27.34 38.42
C GLU A 383 16.83 -26.28 37.61
N LYS A 384 16.91 -25.04 38.05
CA LYS A 384 17.66 -23.96 37.37
C LYS A 384 19.15 -24.28 37.26
N ILE A 385 19.75 -24.85 38.33
CA ILE A 385 21.15 -25.28 38.32
C ILE A 385 21.35 -26.36 37.26
N ASN A 386 20.51 -27.39 37.26
CA ASN A 386 20.59 -28.49 36.31
C ASN A 386 20.37 -28.01 34.87
N ILE A 387 19.46 -27.06 34.64
CA ILE A 387 19.22 -26.44 33.33
C ILE A 387 20.47 -25.64 32.89
N ALA A 388 21.09 -24.90 33.80
CA ALA A 388 22.29 -24.15 33.49
C ALA A 388 23.46 -25.09 33.10
N GLU A 389 23.69 -26.14 33.86
CA GLU A 389 24.76 -27.10 33.60
C GLU A 389 24.54 -27.89 32.28
N LYS A 390 23.33 -28.40 32.05
CA LYS A 390 23.06 -29.26 30.89
C LYS A 390 22.84 -28.52 29.59
N TYR A 391 22.25 -27.33 29.61
CA TYR A 391 21.75 -26.66 28.39
C TYR A 391 22.31 -25.26 28.14
N LEU A 392 22.85 -24.55 29.17
CA LEU A 392 23.39 -23.20 29.00
C LEU A 392 24.91 -23.18 28.93
N LEU A 393 25.59 -23.90 29.79
CA LEU A 393 27.07 -23.92 29.83
C LEU A 393 27.71 -24.63 28.63
N PRO A 394 27.11 -25.69 28.02
CA PRO A 394 27.68 -26.33 26.83
C PRO A 394 27.53 -25.57 25.54
N LYS A 395 26.71 -24.50 25.51
CA LYS A 395 26.52 -23.61 24.35
C LYS A 395 27.55 -22.49 24.30
#